data_2938173b430837dfc577d5450edea132
#
_entry.id   2938173b430837dfc577d5450edea132
#
_cell.length_a   1.000
_cell.length_b   1.000
_cell.length_c   1.000
_cell.angle_alpha   90.00
_cell.angle_beta   90.00
_cell.angle_gamma   90.00
#
_symmetry.space_group_name_H-M   'P 1'
#
loop_
_entity.id
_entity.type
_entity.pdbx_description
1 polymer ?
#
loop_
_entity_poly.entity_id
_entity_poly.type
_entity_poly.pdbx_seq_one_letter_code
_entity_poly.pdbx_strand_id
1 'polypeptide(L)'
;MKYFLDSAKIDEIRYAYKYLKIDGITTNPNHIKNSGKSFNTICKELAAEFKDIYFPISIEIDPHLDKAEDMIREGRKYAAMSSNFVIKIACTEQGLIAAEQLEKEGIKTNITLVFSVSQAIQAARIHSTYVSPFIGWKENNGEDGISYLKEIKDIYEKYDYQTEIIAAAVRNGRQIGKLASYGIHITTAGLAVYQESLNHPFTSYGIQKFCRAWEETKQDD
;
A
#
# COMPACT_ATOMS: atom_id res chain seq x y z
N MET A 1 11.32 -6.01 -0.32
CA MET A 1 10.00 -5.38 -0.65
C MET A 1 9.15 -5.39 0.61
N LYS A 2 8.63 -4.24 1.01
CA LYS A 2 7.71 -4.12 2.15
C LYS A 2 6.30 -4.55 1.75
N TYR A 3 5.53 -5.07 2.72
CA TYR A 3 4.12 -5.42 2.55
C TYR A 3 3.24 -4.42 3.30
N PHE A 4 2.36 -3.75 2.60
CA PHE A 4 1.30 -2.94 3.19
C PHE A 4 -0.04 -3.65 3.02
N LEU A 5 -0.91 -3.55 4.02
CA LEU A 5 -2.28 -4.05 3.91
C LEU A 5 -3.21 -2.95 3.38
N ASP A 6 -3.98 -3.26 2.36
CA ASP A 6 -5.01 -2.35 1.84
C ASP A 6 -6.35 -2.63 2.53
N SER A 7 -6.54 -2.03 3.70
CA SER A 7 -7.72 -2.22 4.55
C SER A 7 -7.89 -1.09 5.57
N ALA A 8 -9.14 -0.85 6.02
CA ALA A 8 -9.48 0.01 7.14
C ALA A 8 -10.14 -0.76 8.31
N LYS A 9 -10.15 -2.10 8.25
CA LYS A 9 -10.72 -2.95 9.29
C LYS A 9 -9.64 -3.31 10.31
N ILE A 10 -9.80 -2.84 11.54
CA ILE A 10 -8.79 -2.99 12.60
C ILE A 10 -8.43 -4.45 12.86
N ASP A 11 -9.40 -5.38 12.81
CA ASP A 11 -9.14 -6.80 13.07
C ASP A 11 -8.32 -7.46 11.96
N GLU A 12 -8.56 -7.10 10.67
CA GLU A 12 -7.73 -7.53 9.55
C GLU A 12 -6.30 -6.99 9.69
N ILE A 13 -6.16 -5.74 10.11
CA ILE A 13 -4.88 -5.08 10.31
C ILE A 13 -4.09 -5.74 11.44
N ARG A 14 -4.71 -5.99 12.60
CA ARG A 14 -4.09 -6.72 13.72
C ARG A 14 -3.64 -8.11 13.32
N TYR A 15 -4.50 -8.84 12.60
CA TYR A 15 -4.16 -10.16 12.08
C TYR A 15 -2.94 -10.10 11.15
N ALA A 16 -2.98 -9.23 10.16
CA ALA A 16 -1.90 -9.10 9.19
C ALA A 16 -0.59 -8.62 9.83
N TYR A 17 -0.65 -7.68 10.76
CA TYR A 17 0.52 -7.23 11.53
C TYR A 17 1.15 -8.38 12.33
N LYS A 18 0.32 -9.15 13.03
CA LYS A 18 0.80 -10.26 13.88
C LYS A 18 1.35 -11.43 13.06
N TYR A 19 0.66 -11.85 12.00
CA TYR A 19 0.94 -13.11 11.32
C TYR A 19 1.61 -12.95 9.95
N LEU A 20 1.29 -11.89 9.21
CA LEU A 20 1.88 -11.64 7.89
C LEU A 20 3.04 -10.62 7.93
N LYS A 21 3.32 -10.05 9.11
CA LYS A 21 4.42 -9.10 9.33
C LYS A 21 4.40 -7.93 8.35
N ILE A 22 3.21 -7.34 8.17
CA ILE A 22 3.08 -6.15 7.32
C ILE A 22 3.84 -4.96 7.90
N ASP A 23 4.34 -4.11 7.01
CA ASP A 23 5.19 -2.95 7.34
C ASP A 23 4.40 -1.63 7.39
N GLY A 24 3.13 -1.65 7.01
CA GLY A 24 2.26 -0.47 6.98
C GLY A 24 0.88 -0.78 6.41
N ILE A 25 0.07 0.26 6.24
CA ILE A 25 -1.29 0.16 5.68
C ILE A 25 -1.56 1.26 4.66
N THR A 26 -2.40 0.94 3.69
CA THR A 26 -3.07 1.93 2.84
C THR A 26 -4.56 1.86 3.07
N THR A 27 -5.20 3.02 3.12
CA THR A 27 -6.65 3.14 3.12
C THR A 27 -7.13 3.93 1.90
N ASN A 28 -8.42 3.88 1.65
CA ASN A 28 -9.11 4.71 0.67
C ASN A 28 -10.59 4.79 1.02
N PRO A 29 -11.40 5.65 0.38
CA PRO A 29 -12.83 5.81 0.70
C PRO A 29 -13.62 4.49 0.65
N ASN A 30 -13.29 3.55 -0.24
CA ASN A 30 -13.97 2.25 -0.31
C ASN A 30 -13.67 1.39 0.92
N HIS A 31 -12.42 1.37 1.40
CA HIS A 31 -12.06 0.64 2.62
C HIS A 31 -12.73 1.23 3.85
N ILE A 32 -12.79 2.57 3.94
CA ILE A 32 -13.51 3.25 5.01
C ILE A 32 -15.00 2.85 4.99
N LYS A 33 -15.66 2.94 3.83
CA LYS A 33 -17.05 2.51 3.65
C LYS A 33 -17.24 1.05 4.08
N ASN A 34 -16.36 0.15 3.67
CA ASN A 34 -16.44 -1.29 3.95
C ASN A 34 -16.16 -1.63 5.43
N SER A 35 -15.54 -0.72 6.19
CA SER A 35 -15.36 -0.89 7.63
C SER A 35 -16.64 -0.67 8.43
N GLY A 36 -17.66 -0.02 7.84
CA GLY A 36 -18.90 0.36 8.51
C GLY A 36 -18.78 1.51 9.51
N LYS A 37 -17.60 2.16 9.56
CA LYS A 37 -17.30 3.26 10.50
C LYS A 37 -17.05 4.57 9.76
N SER A 38 -17.14 5.69 10.46
CA SER A 38 -16.78 7.00 9.91
C SER A 38 -15.26 7.14 9.75
N PHE A 39 -14.84 7.98 8.81
CA PHE A 39 -13.42 8.28 8.58
C PHE A 39 -12.70 8.74 9.84
N ASN A 40 -13.30 9.67 10.60
CA ASN A 40 -12.73 10.15 11.85
C ASN A 40 -12.59 9.05 12.93
N THR A 41 -13.53 8.11 12.98
CA THR A 41 -13.45 6.98 13.91
C THR A 41 -12.28 6.08 13.55
N ILE A 42 -12.12 5.74 12.25
CA ILE A 42 -11.00 4.93 11.77
C ILE A 42 -9.66 5.62 12.05
N CYS A 43 -9.54 6.92 11.77
CA CYS A 43 -8.30 7.65 12.08
C CYS A 43 -7.94 7.60 13.57
N LYS A 44 -8.92 7.78 14.46
CA LYS A 44 -8.68 7.68 15.91
C LYS A 44 -8.25 6.27 16.34
N GLU A 45 -8.91 5.24 15.83
CA GLU A 45 -8.56 3.84 16.14
C GLU A 45 -7.15 3.51 15.66
N LEU A 46 -6.80 3.86 14.42
CA LEU A 46 -5.48 3.59 13.85
C LEU A 46 -4.37 4.38 14.56
N ALA A 47 -4.63 5.65 14.90
CA ALA A 47 -3.69 6.45 15.67
C ALA A 47 -3.41 5.86 17.06
N ALA A 48 -4.44 5.35 17.73
CA ALA A 48 -4.30 4.73 19.05
C ALA A 48 -3.60 3.37 19.00
N GLU A 49 -3.92 2.54 18.00
CA GLU A 49 -3.38 1.18 17.86
C GLU A 49 -1.86 1.17 17.66
N PHE A 50 -1.33 2.11 16.86
CA PHE A 50 0.08 2.15 16.47
C PHE A 50 0.87 3.31 17.07
N LYS A 51 0.41 3.88 18.20
CA LYS A 51 1.01 5.08 18.81
C LYS A 51 2.47 4.90 19.26
N ASP A 52 2.83 3.68 19.66
CA ASP A 52 4.13 3.39 20.32
C ASP A 52 5.18 2.82 19.35
N ILE A 53 4.83 2.67 18.05
CA ILE A 53 5.73 2.15 17.03
C ILE A 53 5.67 2.98 15.75
N TYR A 54 6.76 2.95 14.96
CA TYR A 54 6.72 3.49 13.61
C TYR A 54 6.01 2.50 12.66
N PHE A 55 4.86 2.91 12.16
CA PHE A 55 4.05 2.09 11.27
C PHE A 55 3.29 2.99 10.30
N PRO A 56 3.78 3.20 9.06
CA PRO A 56 3.18 4.16 8.13
C PRO A 56 1.76 3.76 7.74
N ILE A 57 0.86 4.73 7.82
CA ILE A 57 -0.57 4.58 7.58
C ILE A 57 -1.00 5.62 6.57
N SER A 58 -1.21 5.21 5.31
CA SER A 58 -1.73 6.12 4.28
C SER A 58 -3.23 6.32 4.46
N ILE A 59 -3.64 7.53 4.82
CA ILE A 59 -5.03 7.96 4.94
C ILE A 59 -5.37 8.92 3.79
N GLU A 60 -6.37 8.58 2.99
CA GLU A 60 -6.80 9.39 1.85
C GLU A 60 -7.79 10.46 2.30
N ILE A 61 -7.45 11.72 2.05
CA ILE A 61 -8.30 12.87 2.38
C ILE A 61 -9.55 12.91 1.51
N ASP A 62 -10.50 13.80 1.85
CA ASP A 62 -11.77 13.93 1.12
C ASP A 62 -11.53 14.15 -0.38
N PRO A 63 -12.01 13.23 -1.25
CA PRO A 63 -11.80 13.34 -2.70
C PRO A 63 -12.60 14.45 -3.37
N HIS A 64 -13.52 15.11 -2.67
CA HIS A 64 -14.25 16.29 -3.19
C HIS A 64 -13.44 17.57 -3.12
N LEU A 65 -12.31 17.59 -2.41
CA LEU A 65 -11.45 18.76 -2.35
C LEU A 65 -10.77 18.97 -3.71
N ASP A 66 -10.95 20.16 -4.28
CA ASP A 66 -10.44 20.54 -5.59
C ASP A 66 -9.39 21.67 -5.55
N LYS A 67 -9.15 22.26 -4.35
CA LYS A 67 -8.15 23.30 -4.13
C LYS A 67 -7.03 22.85 -3.20
N ALA A 68 -5.81 23.23 -3.55
CA ALA A 68 -4.62 22.86 -2.78
C ALA A 68 -4.72 23.35 -1.32
N GLU A 69 -5.21 24.56 -1.08
CA GLU A 69 -5.33 25.13 0.27
C GLU A 69 -6.23 24.30 1.17
N ASP A 70 -7.34 23.78 0.64
CA ASP A 70 -8.27 22.95 1.38
C ASP A 70 -7.68 21.58 1.67
N MET A 71 -6.98 20.97 0.70
CA MET A 71 -6.24 19.71 0.87
C MET A 71 -5.13 19.84 1.92
N ILE A 72 -4.36 20.95 1.90
CA ILE A 72 -3.32 21.24 2.90
C ILE A 72 -3.92 21.37 4.29
N ARG A 73 -5.00 22.12 4.42
CA ARG A 73 -5.68 22.31 5.72
C ARG A 73 -6.15 20.97 6.29
N GLU A 74 -6.76 20.14 5.46
CA GLU A 74 -7.22 18.82 5.89
C GLU A 74 -6.05 17.87 6.17
N GLY A 75 -5.02 17.89 5.34
CA GLY A 75 -3.80 17.11 5.54
C GLY A 75 -3.13 17.42 6.89
N ARG A 76 -2.96 18.69 7.23
CA ARG A 76 -2.42 19.12 8.54
C ARG A 76 -3.27 18.64 9.71
N LYS A 77 -4.60 18.72 9.57
CA LYS A 77 -5.54 18.24 10.61
C LYS A 77 -5.33 16.76 10.92
N TYR A 78 -5.22 15.91 9.90
CA TYR A 78 -5.05 14.49 10.13
C TYR A 78 -3.61 14.13 10.51
N ALA A 79 -2.61 14.76 9.95
CA ALA A 79 -1.21 14.56 10.34
C ALA A 79 -0.96 14.86 11.82
N ALA A 80 -1.69 15.83 12.39
CA ALA A 80 -1.62 16.14 13.81
C ALA A 80 -2.16 15.03 14.74
N MET A 81 -2.92 14.05 14.22
CA MET A 81 -3.46 12.95 15.02
C MET A 81 -2.45 11.83 15.30
N SER A 82 -1.48 11.62 14.39
CA SER A 82 -0.45 10.59 14.53
C SER A 82 0.73 10.87 13.62
N SER A 83 1.96 10.71 14.14
CA SER A 83 3.20 10.75 13.35
C SER A 83 3.33 9.60 12.34
N ASN A 84 2.50 8.58 12.46
CA ASN A 84 2.41 7.47 11.52
C ASN A 84 1.56 7.78 10.28
N PHE A 85 0.77 8.84 10.32
CA PHE A 85 -0.10 9.18 9.20
C PHE A 85 0.67 9.77 8.04
N VAL A 86 0.38 9.22 6.87
CA VAL A 86 0.85 9.64 5.56
C VAL A 86 -0.37 10.16 4.80
N ILE A 87 -0.37 11.41 4.42
CA ILE A 87 -1.53 12.03 3.77
C ILE A 87 -1.59 11.61 2.30
N LYS A 88 -2.63 10.86 1.97
CA LYS A 88 -2.83 10.31 0.64
C LYS A 88 -3.70 11.24 -0.19
N ILE A 89 -3.20 11.67 -1.35
CA ILE A 89 -3.77 12.73 -2.19
C ILE A 89 -3.77 12.26 -3.65
N ALA A 90 -4.87 12.50 -4.37
CA ALA A 90 -4.98 12.15 -5.78
C ALA A 90 -3.97 12.93 -6.64
N CYS A 91 -3.44 12.29 -7.69
CA CYS A 91 -2.47 12.84 -8.62
C CYS A 91 -3.12 13.86 -9.58
N THR A 92 -3.45 15.03 -9.08
CA THR A 92 -3.94 16.20 -9.82
C THR A 92 -2.96 17.34 -9.65
N GLU A 93 -3.07 18.41 -10.47
CA GLU A 93 -2.24 19.61 -10.31
C GLU A 93 -2.35 20.18 -8.89
N GLN A 94 -3.58 20.35 -8.37
CA GLN A 94 -3.82 20.88 -7.02
C GLN A 94 -3.34 19.89 -5.94
N GLY A 95 -3.49 18.57 -6.18
CA GLY A 95 -2.97 17.55 -5.30
C GLY A 95 -1.44 17.56 -5.18
N LEU A 96 -0.73 17.77 -6.30
CA LEU A 96 0.73 17.90 -6.30
C LEU A 96 1.20 19.15 -5.57
N ILE A 97 0.53 20.30 -5.78
CA ILE A 97 0.82 21.54 -5.06
C ILE A 97 0.62 21.33 -3.54
N ALA A 98 -0.49 20.72 -3.16
CA ALA A 98 -0.78 20.43 -1.76
C ALA A 98 0.27 19.50 -1.12
N ALA A 99 0.62 18.42 -1.81
CA ALA A 99 1.59 17.45 -1.33
C ALA A 99 2.99 18.07 -1.17
N GLU A 100 3.45 18.87 -2.13
CA GLU A 100 4.72 19.57 -2.04
C GLU A 100 4.79 20.47 -0.80
N GLN A 101 3.71 21.20 -0.52
CA GLN A 101 3.66 22.05 0.67
C GLN A 101 3.69 21.24 1.96
N LEU A 102 2.94 20.12 2.02
CA LEU A 102 2.93 19.24 3.20
C LEU A 102 4.31 18.60 3.43
N GLU A 103 4.98 18.11 2.38
CA GLU A 103 6.35 17.56 2.50
C GLU A 103 7.37 18.61 2.99
N LYS A 104 7.27 19.86 2.54
CA LYS A 104 8.09 20.99 3.07
C LYS A 104 7.86 21.24 4.55
N GLU A 105 6.71 20.89 5.08
CA GLU A 105 6.34 20.98 6.50
C GLU A 105 6.71 19.70 7.29
N GLY A 106 7.32 18.72 6.64
CA GLY A 106 7.67 17.43 7.26
C GLY A 106 6.48 16.47 7.40
N ILE A 107 5.36 16.76 6.75
CA ILE A 107 4.18 15.89 6.69
C ILE A 107 4.31 14.99 5.47
N LYS A 108 4.46 13.69 5.71
CA LYS A 108 4.61 12.69 4.66
C LYS A 108 3.37 12.57 3.79
N THR A 109 3.58 12.41 2.48
CA THR A 109 2.50 12.27 1.50
C THR A 109 2.60 10.97 0.69
N ASN A 110 1.47 10.55 0.14
CA ASN A 110 1.35 9.45 -0.81
C ASN A 110 0.50 9.90 -1.99
N ILE A 111 1.12 10.16 -3.13
CA ILE A 111 0.39 10.53 -4.35
C ILE A 111 -0.27 9.28 -4.93
N THR A 112 -1.59 9.28 -4.99
CA THR A 112 -2.42 8.15 -5.41
C THR A 112 -3.14 8.40 -6.74
N LEU A 113 -3.85 7.36 -7.25
CA LEU A 113 -4.51 7.40 -8.56
C LEU A 113 -3.53 7.75 -9.69
N VAL A 114 -2.37 7.12 -9.65
CA VAL A 114 -1.31 7.29 -10.65
C VAL A 114 -1.47 6.19 -11.70
N PHE A 115 -1.64 6.60 -12.96
CA PHE A 115 -1.91 5.72 -14.10
C PHE A 115 -0.96 5.93 -15.28
N SER A 116 -0.02 6.88 -15.17
CA SER A 116 1.01 7.10 -16.19
C SER A 116 2.39 7.32 -15.57
N VAL A 117 3.42 7.01 -16.35
CA VAL A 117 4.82 7.24 -15.96
C VAL A 117 5.08 8.72 -15.69
N SER A 118 4.51 9.62 -16.50
CA SER A 118 4.65 11.07 -16.31
C SER A 118 4.03 11.55 -14.98
N GLN A 119 2.90 11.00 -14.55
CA GLN A 119 2.33 11.29 -13.23
C GLN A 119 3.28 10.84 -12.11
N ALA A 120 3.85 9.64 -12.22
CA ALA A 120 4.81 9.15 -11.24
C ALA A 120 6.06 10.02 -11.16
N ILE A 121 6.59 10.50 -12.29
CA ILE A 121 7.70 11.44 -12.33
C ILE A 121 7.35 12.74 -11.59
N GLN A 122 6.16 13.30 -11.79
CA GLN A 122 5.74 14.52 -11.08
C GLN A 122 5.68 14.30 -9.56
N ALA A 123 5.17 13.16 -9.10
CA ALA A 123 5.17 12.81 -7.68
C ALA A 123 6.59 12.76 -7.10
N ALA A 124 7.55 12.20 -7.83
CA ALA A 124 8.96 12.17 -7.41
C ALA A 124 9.60 13.56 -7.40
N ARG A 125 9.29 14.41 -8.37
CA ARG A 125 9.84 15.77 -8.47
C ARG A 125 9.42 16.70 -7.34
N ILE A 126 8.26 16.49 -6.74
CA ILE A 126 7.79 17.21 -5.56
C ILE A 126 8.28 16.57 -4.25
N HIS A 127 9.12 15.55 -4.34
CA HIS A 127 9.65 14.80 -3.18
C HIS A 127 8.57 14.14 -2.31
N SER A 128 7.42 13.72 -2.90
CA SER A 128 6.44 12.94 -2.15
C SER A 128 7.09 11.71 -1.56
N THR A 129 6.82 11.41 -0.28
CA THR A 129 7.38 10.24 0.41
C THR A 129 7.02 8.95 -0.33
N TYR A 130 5.77 8.82 -0.78
CA TYR A 130 5.26 7.67 -1.53
C TYR A 130 4.53 8.08 -2.79
N VAL A 131 4.51 7.16 -3.75
CA VAL A 131 3.65 7.20 -4.92
C VAL A 131 2.95 5.86 -5.08
N SER A 132 1.64 5.88 -5.39
CA SER A 132 0.81 4.68 -5.55
C SER A 132 0.31 4.53 -6.98
N PRO A 133 1.12 3.95 -7.91
CA PRO A 133 0.64 3.56 -9.23
C PRO A 133 -0.24 2.32 -9.15
N PHE A 134 -1.36 2.33 -9.91
CA PHE A 134 -2.38 1.31 -9.90
C PHE A 134 -2.18 0.29 -11.02
N ILE A 135 -1.91 -0.97 -10.66
CA ILE A 135 -1.78 -2.05 -11.66
C ILE A 135 -3.12 -2.70 -12.00
N GLY A 136 -3.94 -3.03 -11.01
CA GLY A 136 -5.15 -3.81 -11.26
C GLY A 136 -6.18 -3.11 -12.14
N TRP A 137 -6.29 -1.78 -12.09
CA TRP A 137 -7.18 -1.03 -12.96
C TRP A 137 -6.67 -1.01 -14.41
N LYS A 138 -5.36 -0.89 -14.60
CA LYS A 138 -4.75 -0.96 -15.93
C LYS A 138 -4.96 -2.34 -16.54
N GLU A 139 -4.69 -3.41 -15.81
CA GLU A 139 -4.88 -4.78 -16.27
C GLU A 139 -6.35 -5.10 -16.59
N ASN A 140 -7.30 -4.57 -15.82
CA ASN A 140 -8.74 -4.69 -16.11
C ASN A 140 -9.12 -4.04 -17.47
N ASN A 141 -8.34 -3.11 -17.95
CA ASN A 141 -8.53 -2.45 -19.26
C ASN A 141 -7.57 -3.00 -20.33
N GLY A 142 -6.92 -4.15 -20.08
CA GLY A 142 -6.06 -4.81 -21.07
C GLY A 142 -4.66 -4.20 -21.21
N GLU A 143 -4.26 -3.32 -20.29
CA GLU A 143 -2.93 -2.73 -20.27
C GLU A 143 -1.95 -3.57 -19.41
N ASP A 144 -0.66 -3.54 -19.72
CA ASP A 144 0.37 -4.20 -18.91
C ASP A 144 0.75 -3.34 -17.68
N GLY A 145 0.04 -3.56 -16.57
CA GLY A 145 0.29 -2.86 -15.32
C GLY A 145 1.63 -3.19 -14.67
N ILE A 146 2.17 -4.38 -14.92
CA ILE A 146 3.44 -4.82 -14.34
C ILE A 146 4.64 -4.16 -15.05
N SER A 147 4.65 -4.15 -16.38
CA SER A 147 5.70 -3.46 -17.16
C SER A 147 5.70 -1.96 -16.92
N TYR A 148 4.53 -1.36 -16.75
CA TYR A 148 4.37 0.04 -16.38
C TYR A 148 5.08 0.38 -15.05
N LEU A 149 4.93 -0.48 -14.00
CA LEU A 149 5.64 -0.26 -12.75
C LEU A 149 7.15 -0.44 -12.87
N LYS A 150 7.58 -1.39 -13.70
CA LYS A 150 9.00 -1.56 -13.98
C LYS A 150 9.59 -0.30 -14.62
N GLU A 151 8.91 0.29 -15.58
CA GLU A 151 9.35 1.54 -16.23
C GLU A 151 9.49 2.68 -15.21
N ILE A 152 8.52 2.85 -14.31
CA ILE A 152 8.61 3.84 -13.22
C ILE A 152 9.84 3.57 -12.35
N LYS A 153 10.06 2.31 -11.96
CA LYS A 153 11.19 1.93 -11.11
C LYS A 153 12.54 2.22 -11.77
N ASP A 154 12.69 1.85 -13.05
CA ASP A 154 13.91 2.08 -13.82
C ASP A 154 14.23 3.60 -13.94
N ILE A 155 13.19 4.43 -14.10
CA ILE A 155 13.34 5.89 -14.13
C ILE A 155 13.74 6.42 -12.75
N TYR A 156 13.10 5.95 -11.69
CA TYR A 156 13.42 6.40 -10.33
C TYR A 156 14.85 6.08 -9.95
N GLU A 157 15.35 4.91 -10.30
CA GLU A 157 16.76 4.54 -10.10
C GLU A 157 17.71 5.40 -10.95
N LYS A 158 17.37 5.62 -12.21
CA LYS A 158 18.20 6.40 -13.15
C LYS A 158 18.38 7.86 -12.70
N TYR A 159 17.38 8.46 -12.09
CA TYR A 159 17.39 9.85 -11.64
C TYR A 159 17.56 10.01 -10.12
N ASP A 160 17.84 8.91 -9.42
CA ASP A 160 18.01 8.85 -7.95
C ASP A 160 16.85 9.49 -7.17
N TYR A 161 15.63 9.25 -7.63
CA TYR A 161 14.44 9.70 -6.91
C TYR A 161 14.24 8.90 -5.62
N GLN A 162 14.03 9.60 -4.50
CA GLN A 162 13.91 9.00 -3.17
C GLN A 162 12.47 8.56 -2.83
N THR A 163 11.51 8.91 -3.67
CA THR A 163 10.09 8.52 -3.50
C THR A 163 9.93 7.01 -3.60
N GLU A 164 9.35 6.38 -2.58
CA GLU A 164 9.09 4.94 -2.61
C GLU A 164 7.80 4.60 -3.40
N ILE A 165 7.89 3.60 -4.25
CA ILE A 165 6.78 3.13 -5.08
C ILE A 165 5.95 2.11 -4.28
N ILE A 166 4.66 2.37 -4.10
CA ILE A 166 3.66 1.45 -3.56
C ILE A 166 2.84 0.89 -4.73
N ALA A 167 3.11 -0.34 -5.15
CA ALA A 167 2.28 -1.01 -6.14
C ALA A 167 0.86 -1.21 -5.59
N ALA A 168 -0.12 -0.51 -6.17
CA ALA A 168 -1.51 -0.52 -5.69
C ALA A 168 -2.43 -1.40 -6.54
N ALA A 169 -3.51 -1.86 -5.92
CA ALA A 169 -4.49 -2.76 -6.52
C ALA A 169 -3.88 -4.09 -7.01
N VAL A 170 -2.95 -4.65 -6.25
CA VAL A 170 -2.38 -5.99 -6.47
C VAL A 170 -3.43 -7.06 -6.20
N ARG A 171 -3.53 -8.07 -7.08
CA ARG A 171 -4.63 -9.03 -7.10
C ARG A 171 -4.24 -10.47 -6.85
N ASN A 172 -2.97 -10.83 -6.93
CA ASN A 172 -2.52 -12.22 -6.77
C ASN A 172 -1.02 -12.34 -6.45
N GLY A 173 -0.62 -13.53 -5.99
CA GLY A 173 0.76 -13.83 -5.62
C GLY A 173 1.76 -13.77 -6.78
N ARG A 174 1.33 -14.02 -8.03
CA ARG A 174 2.21 -13.89 -9.21
C ARG A 174 2.63 -12.44 -9.41
N GLN A 175 1.70 -11.49 -9.25
CA GLN A 175 2.03 -10.06 -9.31
C GLN A 175 3.01 -9.69 -8.20
N ILE A 176 2.78 -10.13 -6.94
CA ILE A 176 3.69 -9.89 -5.81
C ILE A 176 5.12 -10.34 -6.16
N GLY A 177 5.28 -11.59 -6.63
CA GLY A 177 6.58 -12.12 -7.02
C GLY A 177 7.26 -11.34 -8.14
N LYS A 178 6.48 -10.90 -9.15
CA LYS A 178 7.01 -10.14 -10.27
C LYS A 178 7.45 -8.73 -9.85
N LEU A 179 6.64 -8.05 -9.02
CA LEU A 179 6.98 -6.75 -8.44
C LEU A 179 8.26 -6.81 -7.60
N ALA A 180 8.40 -7.86 -6.79
CA ALA A 180 9.62 -8.10 -6.02
C ALA A 180 10.84 -8.27 -6.91
N SER A 181 10.71 -9.03 -8.03
CA SER A 181 11.81 -9.23 -8.99
C SER A 181 12.26 -7.95 -9.71
N TYR A 182 11.39 -6.94 -9.75
CA TYR A 182 11.69 -5.62 -10.33
C TYR A 182 12.19 -4.60 -9.30
N GLY A 183 12.34 -5.01 -8.03
CA GLY A 183 12.82 -4.12 -6.98
C GLY A 183 11.80 -3.06 -6.56
N ILE A 184 10.51 -3.31 -6.78
CA ILE A 184 9.46 -2.39 -6.29
C ILE A 184 9.54 -2.33 -4.77
N HIS A 185 9.46 -1.13 -4.21
CA HIS A 185 9.71 -0.89 -2.80
C HIS A 185 8.64 -1.51 -1.91
N ILE A 186 7.36 -1.33 -2.25
CA ILE A 186 6.22 -1.71 -1.44
C ILE A 186 5.13 -2.29 -2.35
N THR A 187 4.45 -3.34 -1.89
CA THR A 187 3.19 -3.81 -2.46
C THR A 187 2.08 -3.59 -1.45
N THR A 188 0.91 -3.12 -1.90
CA THR A 188 -0.30 -3.06 -1.06
C THR A 188 -1.42 -3.89 -1.66
N ALA A 189 -1.97 -4.78 -0.85
CA ALA A 189 -3.02 -5.72 -1.24
C ALA A 189 -3.97 -6.00 -0.08
N GLY A 190 -5.18 -6.45 -0.38
CA GLY A 190 -6.12 -6.93 0.62
C GLY A 190 -5.64 -8.22 1.31
N LEU A 191 -6.15 -8.50 2.51
CA LEU A 191 -5.77 -9.66 3.32
C LEU A 191 -5.88 -10.99 2.54
N ALA A 192 -6.98 -11.18 1.79
CA ALA A 192 -7.21 -12.39 1.00
C ALA A 192 -6.09 -12.64 -0.03
N VAL A 193 -5.57 -11.59 -0.68
CA VAL A 193 -4.50 -11.73 -1.67
C VAL A 193 -3.22 -12.29 -1.04
N TYR A 194 -2.86 -11.82 0.15
CA TYR A 194 -1.71 -12.35 0.88
C TYR A 194 -1.93 -13.79 1.33
N GLN A 195 -3.11 -14.12 1.86
CA GLN A 195 -3.46 -15.47 2.27
C GLN A 195 -3.47 -16.45 1.09
N GLU A 196 -4.09 -16.07 -0.04
CA GLU A 196 -4.14 -16.88 -1.25
C GLU A 196 -2.75 -17.07 -1.88
N SER A 197 -1.85 -16.11 -1.73
CA SER A 197 -0.47 -16.22 -2.24
C SER A 197 0.34 -17.34 -1.59
N LEU A 198 -0.10 -17.83 -0.42
CA LEU A 198 0.49 -18.98 0.27
C LEU A 198 -0.07 -20.32 -0.21
N ASN A 199 -1.17 -20.33 -0.94
CA ASN A 199 -1.83 -21.54 -1.41
C ASN A 199 -1.20 -22.01 -2.72
N HIS A 200 -0.61 -23.23 -2.68
CA HIS A 200 -0.09 -23.86 -3.89
C HIS A 200 -0.47 -25.34 -3.93
N PRO A 201 -1.02 -25.85 -5.05
CA PRO A 201 -1.45 -27.26 -5.14
C PRO A 201 -0.35 -28.27 -4.80
N PHE A 202 0.89 -27.99 -5.19
CA PHE A 202 2.01 -28.87 -4.87
C PHE A 202 2.40 -28.84 -3.39
N THR A 203 2.16 -27.76 -2.66
CA THR A 203 2.35 -27.75 -1.21
C THR A 203 1.39 -28.72 -0.55
N SER A 204 0.11 -28.68 -0.90
CA SER A 204 -0.91 -29.61 -0.37
C SER A 204 -0.60 -31.07 -0.76
N TYR A 205 -0.21 -31.29 -2.02
CA TYR A 205 0.20 -32.62 -2.48
C TYR A 205 1.44 -33.15 -1.72
N GLY A 206 2.46 -32.27 -1.55
CA GLY A 206 3.68 -32.62 -0.82
C GLY A 206 3.42 -33.00 0.64
N ILE A 207 2.55 -32.23 1.33
CA ILE A 207 2.12 -32.55 2.70
C ILE A 207 1.48 -33.93 2.76
N GLN A 208 0.53 -34.23 1.87
CA GLN A 208 -0.12 -35.55 1.83
C GLN A 208 0.88 -36.69 1.61
N LYS A 209 1.84 -36.48 0.71
CA LYS A 209 2.90 -37.48 0.44
C LYS A 209 3.78 -37.68 1.68
N PHE A 210 4.15 -36.61 2.35
CA PHE A 210 5.00 -36.69 3.55
C PHE A 210 4.26 -37.28 4.74
N CYS A 211 2.96 -37.00 4.91
CA CYS A 211 2.15 -37.65 5.93
C CYS A 211 2.16 -39.17 5.77
N ARG A 212 1.95 -39.70 4.53
CA ARG A 212 2.00 -41.14 4.26
C ARG A 212 3.37 -41.74 4.61
N ALA A 213 4.45 -41.08 4.15
CA ALA A 213 5.80 -41.55 4.47
C ALA A 213 6.08 -41.54 6.00
N TRP A 214 5.56 -40.55 6.71
CA TRP A 214 5.67 -40.47 8.16
C TRP A 214 4.96 -41.62 8.87
N GLU A 215 3.74 -41.96 8.43
CA GLU A 215 2.97 -43.09 8.97
C GLU A 215 3.67 -44.47 8.78
N GLU A 216 4.50 -44.57 7.70
CA GLU A 216 5.31 -45.76 7.41
C GLU A 216 6.63 -45.78 8.19
N THR A 217 7.03 -44.71 8.84
CA THR A 217 8.27 -44.62 9.63
C THR A 217 8.07 -45.35 10.96
N LYS A 218 9.05 -46.21 11.33
CA LYS A 218 9.06 -46.81 12.68
C LYS A 218 9.11 -45.70 13.72
N GLN A 219 8.14 -45.67 14.60
CA GLN A 219 8.14 -44.78 15.76
C GLN A 219 8.93 -45.47 16.84
N ASP A 220 9.96 -44.84 17.39
CA ASP A 220 10.60 -45.30 18.61
C ASP A 220 9.62 -45.02 19.76
N ASP A 221 9.26 -46.04 20.53
CA ASP A 221 8.39 -46.02 21.72
C ASP A 221 9.05 -45.24 22.86
#